data_cd2d22002977ee033e3e4e2226447dc7
#
_entry.id   cd2d22002977ee033e3e4e2226447dc7
#
_cell.length_a   1.000
_cell.length_b   1.000
_cell.length_c   1.000
_cell.angle_alpha   90.00
_cell.angle_beta   90.00
_cell.angle_gamma   90.00
#
_symmetry.space_group_name_H-M   'P 1'
#
loop_
_entity.id
_entity.type
_entity.pdbx_description
1 polymer ?
#
loop_
_entity_poly.entity_id
_entity_poly.type
_entity_poly.pdbx_seq_one_letter_code
_entity_poly.pdbx_strand_id
1 'polypeptide(L)'
;RERAGECLRNALDCIHGDANLLDAMSLLSREMDIIARMYPEFEDDRQAVDDFRLRLHELDSHLRRDPGDIESDFDDMTLDDVESRLFKISQLKRKLGRGLGDICELYRKIDEDLSFLDACELDRTRLKKEEAEKAQALSKVLDMLNKARQKAARELCLNIEAELGDLGFSEHVRVSYEFAPMEIHEGVTDYRGRLMWVPNPGQPPQPLDKIASGGELSRFLLALVSLRRGKGGDHLPTLIFDEVDAGIGGLTLNSVAAKLRELADRQQMLLITHWPQLAGKADRHFSIVKEVLNEETFTRCDRLDPDERRQELSRMGGGGKQGEALADSLINR
;
A
#
# COMPACT_ATOMS: atom_id res chain seq x y z
N ARG A 1 -57.36 14.23 -64.75
CA ARG A 1 -57.30 12.90 -64.13
C ARG A 1 -57.03 11.79 -65.13
N GLU A 2 -57.73 11.70 -66.26
CA GLU A 2 -57.51 10.68 -67.30
C GLU A 2 -56.05 10.66 -67.86
N ARG A 3 -55.45 11.83 -68.12
CA ARG A 3 -54.11 11.96 -68.65
C ARG A 3 -53.05 11.52 -67.60
N ALA A 4 -53.32 11.74 -66.32
CA ALA A 4 -52.42 11.28 -65.22
C ALA A 4 -52.50 9.78 -65.06
N GLY A 5 -53.67 9.13 -65.15
CA GLY A 5 -53.87 7.71 -65.12
C GLY A 5 -53.23 6.96 -66.30
N GLU A 6 -53.21 7.62 -67.48
CA GLU A 6 -52.51 7.06 -68.66
C GLU A 6 -51.00 7.15 -68.53
N CYS A 7 -50.47 8.24 -68.01
CA CYS A 7 -49.05 8.39 -67.71
C CYS A 7 -48.60 7.37 -66.62
N LEU A 8 -49.45 7.15 -65.63
CA LEU A 8 -49.16 6.18 -64.57
C LEU A 8 -49.09 4.74 -65.10
N ARG A 9 -50.02 4.35 -65.93
CA ARG A 9 -50.02 3.04 -66.62
C ARG A 9 -48.78 2.87 -67.51
N ASN A 10 -48.43 3.89 -68.28
CA ASN A 10 -47.23 3.86 -69.15
C ASN A 10 -45.95 3.75 -68.31
N ALA A 11 -45.85 4.43 -67.15
CA ALA A 11 -44.70 4.33 -66.26
C ALA A 11 -44.60 2.93 -65.65
N LEU A 12 -45.71 2.34 -65.20
CA LEU A 12 -45.75 0.97 -64.69
C LEU A 12 -45.40 -0.07 -65.78
N ASP A 13 -45.83 0.21 -67.02
CA ASP A 13 -45.52 -0.68 -68.19
C ASP A 13 -44.01 -0.64 -68.53
N CYS A 14 -43.36 0.49 -68.38
CA CYS A 14 -41.89 0.56 -68.48
C CYS A 14 -41.16 -0.24 -67.39
N ILE A 15 -41.73 -0.33 -66.22
CA ILE A 15 -41.13 -1.09 -65.09
C ILE A 15 -41.38 -2.59 -65.21
N HIS A 16 -42.62 -3.01 -65.64
CA HIS A 16 -43.09 -4.39 -65.61
C HIS A 16 -43.46 -4.96 -67.00
N GLY A 17 -43.51 -4.13 -68.03
CA GLY A 17 -43.82 -4.57 -69.38
C GLY A 17 -42.68 -5.33 -70.05
N ASP A 18 -42.69 -5.37 -71.40
CA ASP A 18 -41.73 -6.15 -72.21
C ASP A 18 -40.24 -5.79 -71.86
N ALA A 19 -39.96 -4.58 -71.44
CA ALA A 19 -38.62 -4.15 -71.07
C ALA A 19 -38.18 -4.61 -69.67
N ASN A 20 -39.13 -4.97 -68.82
CA ASN A 20 -38.98 -5.43 -67.44
C ASN A 20 -37.72 -4.89 -66.70
N LEU A 21 -37.76 -3.59 -66.43
CA LEU A 21 -36.59 -2.85 -65.90
C LEU A 21 -36.11 -3.41 -64.53
N LEU A 22 -37.02 -3.96 -63.73
CA LEU A 22 -36.66 -4.57 -62.44
C LEU A 22 -35.85 -5.85 -62.61
N ASP A 23 -36.20 -6.68 -63.58
CA ASP A 23 -35.46 -7.91 -63.86
C ASP A 23 -34.11 -7.60 -64.52
N ALA A 24 -34.06 -6.61 -65.41
CA ALA A 24 -32.81 -6.13 -66.00
C ALA A 24 -31.84 -5.57 -64.94
N MET A 25 -32.34 -4.78 -64.02
CA MET A 25 -31.51 -4.25 -62.91
C MET A 25 -31.07 -5.36 -61.93
N SER A 26 -31.90 -6.35 -61.70
CA SER A 26 -31.55 -7.51 -60.89
C SER A 26 -30.45 -8.37 -61.52
N LEU A 27 -30.50 -8.54 -62.84
CA LEU A 27 -29.45 -9.21 -63.60
C LEU A 27 -28.15 -8.40 -63.60
N LEU A 28 -28.22 -7.09 -63.85
CA LEU A 28 -27.06 -6.19 -63.79
C LEU A 28 -26.38 -6.21 -62.40
N SER A 29 -27.14 -6.17 -61.33
CA SER A 29 -26.62 -6.27 -59.97
C SER A 29 -25.84 -7.55 -59.72
N ARG A 30 -26.34 -8.72 -60.22
CA ARG A 30 -25.63 -10.00 -60.11
C ARG A 30 -24.33 -10.03 -60.90
N GLU A 31 -24.35 -9.51 -62.14
CA GLU A 31 -23.14 -9.44 -62.97
C GLU A 31 -22.07 -8.49 -62.33
N MET A 32 -22.52 -7.35 -61.80
CA MET A 32 -21.63 -6.42 -61.11
C MET A 32 -21.03 -7.02 -59.85
N ASP A 33 -21.76 -7.86 -59.09
CA ASP A 33 -21.21 -8.61 -57.96
C ASP A 33 -20.05 -9.55 -58.36
N ILE A 34 -20.16 -10.17 -59.55
CA ILE A 34 -19.12 -11.05 -60.10
C ILE A 34 -17.91 -10.22 -60.55
N ILE A 35 -18.15 -9.12 -61.26
CA ILE A 35 -17.10 -8.20 -61.76
C ILE A 35 -16.31 -7.60 -60.60
N ALA A 36 -16.97 -7.07 -59.59
CA ALA A 36 -16.31 -6.42 -58.44
C ALA A 36 -15.47 -7.43 -57.63
N ARG A 37 -15.84 -8.72 -57.56
CA ARG A 37 -15.01 -9.77 -56.96
C ARG A 37 -13.70 -10.03 -57.73
N MET A 38 -13.75 -9.89 -59.06
CA MET A 38 -12.59 -10.11 -59.94
C MET A 38 -11.74 -8.84 -60.11
N TYR A 39 -12.38 -7.67 -60.07
CA TYR A 39 -11.79 -6.37 -60.30
C TYR A 39 -12.28 -5.38 -59.24
N PRO A 40 -11.52 -5.19 -58.15
CA PRO A 40 -11.92 -4.32 -57.01
C PRO A 40 -12.21 -2.88 -57.36
N GLU A 41 -11.68 -2.39 -58.47
CA GLU A 41 -11.92 -1.05 -59.02
C GLU A 41 -13.38 -0.78 -59.40
N PHE A 42 -14.21 -1.82 -59.59
CA PHE A 42 -15.64 -1.70 -59.89
C PHE A 42 -16.55 -1.75 -58.66
N GLU A 43 -16.00 -1.73 -57.43
CA GLU A 43 -16.82 -1.80 -56.22
C GLU A 43 -17.76 -0.60 -56.06
N ASP A 44 -17.29 0.61 -56.41
CA ASP A 44 -18.11 1.83 -56.36
C ASP A 44 -19.25 1.76 -57.39
N ASP A 45 -18.99 1.22 -58.62
CA ASP A 45 -19.99 1.05 -59.65
C ASP A 45 -21.03 -0.03 -59.27
N ARG A 46 -20.59 -1.12 -58.65
CA ARG A 46 -21.49 -2.16 -58.10
C ARG A 46 -22.45 -1.54 -57.08
N GLN A 47 -21.93 -0.69 -56.21
CA GLN A 47 -22.69 -0.01 -55.16
C GLN A 47 -23.72 0.96 -55.78
N ALA A 48 -23.34 1.68 -56.82
CA ALA A 48 -24.25 2.56 -57.55
C ALA A 48 -25.40 1.85 -58.22
N VAL A 49 -25.15 0.64 -58.82
CA VAL A 49 -26.18 -0.22 -59.41
C VAL A 49 -27.16 -0.73 -58.35
N ASP A 50 -26.69 -1.13 -57.17
CA ASP A 50 -27.55 -1.57 -56.09
C ASP A 50 -28.43 -0.45 -55.55
N ASP A 51 -27.87 0.74 -55.40
CA ASP A 51 -28.61 1.94 -54.97
C ASP A 51 -29.70 2.32 -56.00
N PHE A 52 -29.40 2.22 -57.30
CA PHE A 52 -30.38 2.47 -58.34
C PHE A 52 -31.50 1.43 -58.36
N ARG A 53 -31.18 0.13 -58.20
CA ARG A 53 -32.15 -0.95 -58.06
C ARG A 53 -33.12 -0.73 -56.89
N LEU A 54 -32.63 -0.31 -55.75
CA LEU A 54 -33.44 0.03 -54.58
C LEU A 54 -34.39 1.19 -54.88
N ARG A 55 -33.91 2.25 -55.50
CA ARG A 55 -34.74 3.40 -55.88
C ARG A 55 -35.80 3.04 -56.88
N LEU A 56 -35.51 2.11 -57.81
CA LEU A 56 -36.50 1.62 -58.78
C LEU A 56 -37.62 0.84 -58.09
N HIS A 57 -37.32 0.04 -57.08
CA HIS A 57 -38.31 -0.66 -56.27
C HIS A 57 -39.18 0.32 -55.46
N GLU A 58 -38.59 1.38 -54.96
CA GLU A 58 -39.30 2.43 -54.24
C GLU A 58 -40.27 3.15 -55.19
N LEU A 59 -39.80 3.50 -56.39
CA LEU A 59 -40.65 4.14 -57.43
C LEU A 59 -41.82 3.23 -57.84
N ASP A 60 -41.60 1.92 -58.07
CA ASP A 60 -42.66 0.96 -58.37
C ASP A 60 -43.71 0.93 -57.24
N SER A 61 -43.27 0.89 -56.01
CA SER A 61 -44.17 0.90 -54.86
C SER A 61 -45.00 2.19 -54.76
N HIS A 62 -44.42 3.34 -55.13
CA HIS A 62 -45.14 4.61 -55.16
C HIS A 62 -46.20 4.65 -56.32
N LEU A 63 -45.83 4.16 -57.50
CA LEU A 63 -46.72 4.20 -58.67
C LEU A 63 -47.90 3.20 -58.53
N ARG A 64 -47.80 2.18 -57.68
CA ARG A 64 -48.88 1.18 -57.43
C ARG A 64 -49.86 1.59 -56.35
N ARG A 65 -49.61 2.64 -55.59
CA ARG A 65 -50.50 3.08 -54.54
C ARG A 65 -51.71 3.83 -55.13
N ASP A 66 -52.90 3.32 -54.83
CA ASP A 66 -54.11 4.03 -55.13
C ASP A 66 -54.27 5.22 -54.17
N PRO A 67 -54.60 6.43 -54.66
CA PRO A 67 -54.75 7.62 -53.81
C PRO A 67 -55.88 7.53 -52.77
N GLY A 68 -56.62 6.41 -52.71
CA GLY A 68 -57.76 6.22 -51.83
C GLY A 68 -57.56 5.28 -50.64
N ASP A 69 -56.42 4.59 -50.52
CA ASP A 69 -56.26 3.51 -49.54
C ASP A 69 -55.41 3.90 -48.30
N ILE A 70 -55.29 5.18 -47.97
CA ILE A 70 -54.54 5.63 -46.80
C ILE A 70 -55.48 6.12 -45.71
N GLU A 71 -56.25 5.20 -45.14
CA GLU A 71 -56.73 5.31 -43.76
C GLU A 71 -56.20 4.12 -42.96
N SER A 72 -55.04 4.23 -42.41
CA SER A 72 -54.58 3.30 -41.35
C SER A 72 -53.61 4.00 -40.42
N ASP A 73 -53.93 3.94 -39.18
CA ASP A 73 -53.22 4.00 -37.85
C ASP A 73 -51.84 4.64 -37.72
N PHE A 74 -51.42 5.57 -38.60
CA PHE A 74 -50.25 6.40 -38.37
C PHE A 74 -50.65 7.87 -38.37
N ASP A 75 -51.33 8.27 -37.34
CA ASP A 75 -51.56 9.67 -37.05
C ASP A 75 -50.22 10.43 -37.06
N ASP A 76 -50.11 11.45 -37.92
CA ASP A 76 -49.03 12.42 -38.04
C ASP A 76 -47.75 12.11 -38.84
N MET A 77 -47.52 10.95 -39.43
CA MET A 77 -46.34 10.73 -40.29
C MET A 77 -46.65 10.90 -41.78
N THR A 78 -45.95 11.77 -42.47
CA THR A 78 -46.02 11.92 -43.92
C THR A 78 -45.33 10.75 -44.63
N LEU A 79 -45.72 10.47 -45.87
CA LEU A 79 -45.06 9.43 -46.70
C LEU A 79 -43.55 9.67 -46.82
N ASP A 80 -43.15 10.93 -47.00
CA ASP A 80 -41.74 11.37 -47.04
C ASP A 80 -40.99 11.04 -45.76
N ASP A 81 -41.65 11.14 -44.57
CA ASP A 81 -41.05 10.75 -43.30
C ASP A 81 -40.79 9.27 -43.20
N VAL A 82 -41.73 8.46 -43.65
CA VAL A 82 -41.57 6.98 -43.66
C VAL A 82 -40.45 6.57 -44.61
N GLU A 83 -40.39 7.15 -45.80
CA GLU A 83 -39.33 6.88 -46.77
C GLU A 83 -37.96 7.29 -46.28
N SER A 84 -37.86 8.49 -45.72
CA SER A 84 -36.64 8.97 -45.09
C SER A 84 -36.17 8.00 -44.00
N ARG A 85 -37.09 7.48 -43.21
CA ARG A 85 -36.80 6.54 -42.15
C ARG A 85 -36.35 5.18 -42.66
N LEU A 86 -37.00 4.64 -43.68
CA LEU A 86 -36.61 3.40 -44.36
C LEU A 86 -35.24 3.52 -45.02
N PHE A 87 -34.98 4.65 -45.66
CA PHE A 87 -33.65 4.96 -46.22
C PHE A 87 -32.56 4.95 -45.15
N LYS A 88 -32.77 5.65 -44.03
CA LYS A 88 -31.84 5.65 -42.89
C LYS A 88 -31.60 4.24 -42.33
N ILE A 89 -32.65 3.44 -42.18
CA ILE A 89 -32.54 2.03 -41.73
C ILE A 89 -31.73 1.19 -42.73
N SER A 90 -32.00 1.34 -44.03
CA SER A 90 -31.26 0.63 -45.07
C SER A 90 -29.78 1.02 -45.10
N GLN A 91 -29.50 2.31 -44.94
CA GLN A 91 -28.15 2.83 -44.85
C GLN A 91 -27.42 2.29 -43.61
N LEU A 92 -28.11 2.21 -42.45
CA LEU A 92 -27.56 1.65 -41.24
C LEU A 92 -27.24 0.15 -41.35
N LYS A 93 -28.18 -0.63 -41.96
CA LYS A 93 -27.97 -2.06 -42.27
C LYS A 93 -26.73 -2.27 -43.12
N ARG A 94 -26.57 -1.45 -44.19
CA ARG A 94 -25.42 -1.54 -45.08
C ARG A 94 -24.12 -1.15 -44.38
N LYS A 95 -24.13 -0.06 -43.62
CA LYS A 95 -22.95 0.42 -42.88
C LYS A 95 -22.46 -0.57 -41.84
N LEU A 96 -23.35 -1.26 -41.16
CA LEU A 96 -23.01 -2.22 -40.10
C LEU A 96 -22.91 -3.68 -40.61
N GLY A 97 -23.34 -3.98 -41.88
CA GLY A 97 -23.30 -5.31 -42.45
C GLY A 97 -24.17 -6.33 -41.70
N ARG A 98 -25.22 -5.89 -40.99
CA ARG A 98 -26.05 -6.71 -40.08
C ARG A 98 -27.53 -6.59 -40.38
N GLY A 99 -28.31 -7.60 -39.93
CA GLY A 99 -29.76 -7.55 -39.92
C GLY A 99 -30.33 -6.53 -38.93
N LEU A 100 -31.60 -6.13 -39.13
CA LEU A 100 -32.23 -5.14 -38.24
C LEU A 100 -32.31 -5.62 -36.77
N GLY A 101 -32.58 -6.93 -36.58
CA GLY A 101 -32.60 -7.53 -35.23
C GLY A 101 -31.25 -7.40 -34.54
N ASP A 102 -30.16 -7.75 -35.26
CA ASP A 102 -28.79 -7.69 -34.74
C ASP A 102 -28.38 -6.23 -34.42
N ILE A 103 -28.89 -5.27 -35.20
CA ILE A 103 -28.65 -3.82 -34.96
C ILE A 103 -29.35 -3.37 -33.67
N CYS A 104 -30.58 -3.84 -33.45
CA CYS A 104 -31.32 -3.51 -32.22
C CYS A 104 -30.65 -4.15 -30.98
N GLU A 105 -30.12 -5.36 -31.10
CA GLU A 105 -29.38 -6.01 -30.04
C GLU A 105 -28.05 -5.27 -29.76
N LEU A 106 -27.34 -4.91 -30.82
CA LEU A 106 -26.12 -4.12 -30.72
C LEU A 106 -26.38 -2.75 -30.04
N TYR A 107 -27.47 -2.08 -30.44
CA TYR A 107 -27.87 -0.81 -29.81
C TYR A 107 -28.11 -0.98 -28.31
N ARG A 108 -28.89 -1.99 -27.92
CA ARG A 108 -29.15 -2.27 -26.50
C ARG A 108 -27.87 -2.52 -25.73
N LYS A 109 -26.97 -3.34 -26.31
CA LYS A 109 -25.69 -3.63 -25.68
C LYS A 109 -24.81 -2.38 -25.52
N ILE A 110 -24.75 -1.53 -26.54
CA ILE A 110 -24.01 -0.27 -26.45
C ILE A 110 -24.62 0.66 -25.40
N ASP A 111 -25.95 0.73 -25.32
CA ASP A 111 -26.66 1.56 -24.35
C ASP A 111 -26.42 1.09 -22.91
N GLU A 112 -26.42 -0.23 -22.69
CA GLU A 112 -26.06 -0.85 -21.41
C GLU A 112 -24.58 -0.56 -21.04
N ASP A 113 -23.66 -0.72 -22.00
CA ASP A 113 -22.23 -0.46 -21.79
C ASP A 113 -21.97 1.03 -21.50
N LEU A 114 -22.65 1.95 -22.18
CA LEU A 114 -22.57 3.39 -21.92
C LEU A 114 -23.12 3.74 -20.54
N SER A 115 -24.27 3.21 -20.18
CA SER A 115 -24.87 3.41 -18.85
C SER A 115 -23.96 2.89 -17.74
N PHE A 116 -23.31 1.74 -17.95
CA PHE A 116 -22.32 1.20 -17.03
C PHE A 116 -21.09 2.12 -16.89
N LEU A 117 -20.56 2.65 -18.01
CA LEU A 117 -19.43 3.57 -18.01
C LEU A 117 -19.75 4.88 -17.28
N ASP A 118 -20.94 5.44 -17.50
CA ASP A 118 -21.38 6.65 -16.81
C ASP A 118 -21.51 6.42 -15.29
N ALA A 119 -22.06 5.28 -14.87
CA ALA A 119 -22.11 4.89 -13.46
C ALA A 119 -20.71 4.72 -12.86
N CYS A 120 -19.77 4.09 -13.57
CA CYS A 120 -18.39 3.95 -13.15
C CYS A 120 -17.68 5.31 -13.02
N GLU A 121 -17.94 6.26 -13.92
CA GLU A 121 -17.34 7.60 -13.85
C GLU A 121 -17.86 8.41 -12.67
N LEU A 122 -19.16 8.29 -12.38
CA LEU A 122 -19.78 8.89 -11.19
C LEU A 122 -19.18 8.31 -9.91
N ASP A 123 -19.08 6.98 -9.83
CA ASP A 123 -18.49 6.28 -8.69
C ASP A 123 -17.01 6.65 -8.51
N ARG A 124 -16.25 6.73 -9.59
CA ARG A 124 -14.86 7.18 -9.57
C ARG A 124 -14.72 8.59 -9.01
N THR A 125 -15.61 9.49 -9.41
CA THR A 125 -15.60 10.88 -8.92
C THR A 125 -15.94 10.94 -7.43
N ARG A 126 -16.93 10.15 -6.99
CA ARG A 126 -17.31 10.02 -5.58
C ARG A 126 -16.14 9.47 -4.75
N LEU A 127 -15.52 8.36 -5.19
CA LEU A 127 -14.41 7.72 -4.48
C LEU A 127 -13.20 8.64 -4.37
N LYS A 128 -12.85 9.39 -5.42
CA LYS A 128 -11.78 10.39 -5.36
C LYS A 128 -12.05 11.48 -4.34
N LYS A 129 -13.30 11.92 -4.23
CA LYS A 129 -13.69 12.92 -3.23
C LYS A 129 -13.58 12.35 -1.82
N GLU A 130 -14.08 11.13 -1.60
CA GLU A 130 -13.97 10.43 -0.31
C GLU A 130 -12.49 10.20 0.07
N GLU A 131 -11.65 9.79 -0.88
CA GLU A 131 -10.21 9.63 -0.69
C GLU A 131 -9.55 10.94 -0.25
N ALA A 132 -9.83 12.04 -0.93
CA ALA A 132 -9.28 13.36 -0.57
C ALA A 132 -9.73 13.81 0.84
N GLU A 133 -11.00 13.60 1.20
CA GLU A 133 -11.52 13.90 2.54
C GLU A 133 -10.82 13.06 3.62
N LYS A 134 -10.63 11.75 3.37
CA LYS A 134 -9.91 10.84 4.28
C LYS A 134 -8.43 11.21 4.40
N ALA A 135 -7.77 11.51 3.28
CA ALA A 135 -6.37 11.95 3.25
C ALA A 135 -6.18 13.25 4.08
N GLN A 136 -7.08 14.21 3.93
CA GLN A 136 -7.04 15.44 4.72
C GLN A 136 -7.27 15.18 6.22
N ALA A 137 -8.22 14.31 6.57
CA ALA A 137 -8.48 13.94 7.96
C ALA A 137 -7.26 13.23 8.57
N LEU A 138 -6.64 12.29 7.82
CA LEU A 138 -5.42 11.59 8.23
C LEU A 138 -4.26 12.56 8.46
N SER A 139 -4.03 13.49 7.54
CA SER A 139 -2.98 14.51 7.66
C SER A 139 -3.12 15.31 8.95
N LYS A 140 -4.34 15.76 9.29
CA LYS A 140 -4.60 16.51 10.53
C LYS A 140 -4.28 15.69 11.79
N VAL A 141 -4.66 14.41 11.80
CA VAL A 141 -4.38 13.52 12.93
C VAL A 141 -2.89 13.25 13.05
N LEU A 142 -2.20 13.03 11.94
CA LEU A 142 -0.74 12.84 11.90
C LEU A 142 0.00 14.08 12.39
N ASP A 143 -0.43 15.28 12.02
CA ASP A 143 0.15 16.53 12.52
C ASP A 143 0.06 16.64 14.04
N MET A 144 -1.10 16.31 14.62
CA MET A 144 -1.26 16.30 16.08
C MET A 144 -0.39 15.23 16.75
N LEU A 145 -0.38 14.01 16.17
CA LEU A 145 0.45 12.91 16.66
C LEU A 145 1.93 13.25 16.60
N ASN A 146 2.41 13.81 15.51
CA ASN A 146 3.81 14.16 15.31
C ASN A 146 4.26 15.30 16.23
N LYS A 147 3.40 16.28 16.50
CA LYS A 147 3.68 17.30 17.53
C LYS A 147 3.82 16.68 18.92
N ALA A 148 2.93 15.74 19.26
CA ALA A 148 3.01 15.02 20.54
C ALA A 148 4.28 14.15 20.61
N ARG A 149 4.62 13.42 19.55
CA ARG A 149 5.85 12.61 19.42
C ARG A 149 7.11 13.49 19.59
N GLN A 150 7.16 14.64 18.93
CA GLN A 150 8.30 15.57 19.04
C GLN A 150 8.48 16.09 20.46
N LYS A 151 7.39 16.42 21.14
CA LYS A 151 7.45 16.87 22.54
C LYS A 151 7.96 15.73 23.43
N ALA A 152 7.37 14.55 23.33
CA ALA A 152 7.77 13.38 24.11
C ALA A 152 9.21 12.95 23.82
N ALA A 153 9.66 13.03 22.56
CA ALA A 153 11.02 12.71 22.17
C ALA A 153 12.05 13.64 22.81
N ARG A 154 11.76 14.96 22.87
CA ARG A 154 12.65 15.92 23.54
C ARG A 154 12.78 15.61 25.03
N GLU A 155 11.66 15.34 25.70
CA GLU A 155 11.65 14.99 27.12
C GLU A 155 12.39 13.67 27.38
N LEU A 156 12.16 12.66 26.51
CA LEU A 156 12.88 11.40 26.58
C LEU A 156 14.39 11.56 26.40
N CYS A 157 14.84 12.35 25.45
CA CYS A 157 16.27 12.58 25.22
C CYS A 157 16.94 13.20 26.43
N LEU A 158 16.33 14.22 27.04
CA LEU A 158 16.86 14.86 28.26
C LEU A 158 16.94 13.86 29.42
N ASN A 159 15.93 13.04 29.61
CA ASN A 159 15.92 12.01 30.64
C ASN A 159 17.00 10.95 30.40
N ILE A 160 17.20 10.52 29.13
CA ILE A 160 18.27 9.59 28.81
C ILE A 160 19.63 10.20 29.09
N GLU A 161 19.89 11.46 28.72
CA GLU A 161 21.16 12.15 28.99
C GLU A 161 21.48 12.18 30.48
N ALA A 162 20.48 12.48 31.32
CA ALA A 162 20.63 12.45 32.76
C ALA A 162 21.01 11.05 33.28
N GLU A 163 20.30 10.01 32.87
CA GLU A 163 20.60 8.62 33.27
C GLU A 163 21.98 8.17 32.79
N LEU A 164 22.39 8.56 31.56
CA LEU A 164 23.72 8.24 31.03
C LEU A 164 24.85 8.88 31.84
N GLY A 165 24.66 10.08 32.37
CA GLY A 165 25.62 10.72 33.26
C GLY A 165 25.91 9.86 34.49
N ASP A 166 24.88 9.28 35.12
CA ASP A 166 25.01 8.39 36.27
C ASP A 166 25.70 7.05 35.91
N LEU A 167 25.64 6.63 34.65
CA LEU A 167 26.20 5.38 34.17
C LEU A 167 27.63 5.51 33.58
N GLY A 168 28.29 6.63 33.84
CA GLY A 168 29.69 6.84 33.51
C GLY A 168 29.96 7.28 32.07
N PHE A 169 28.96 7.75 31.37
CA PHE A 169 29.18 8.46 30.13
C PHE A 169 29.69 9.89 30.39
N SER A 170 30.36 10.45 29.41
CA SER A 170 30.82 11.83 29.48
C SER A 170 29.64 12.81 29.66
N GLU A 171 29.79 13.86 30.45
CA GLU A 171 28.82 14.97 30.54
C GLU A 171 28.52 15.65 29.19
N HIS A 172 29.34 15.37 28.19
CA HIS A 172 29.18 15.88 26.83
C HIS A 172 28.38 14.97 25.92
N VAL A 173 27.94 13.79 26.39
CA VAL A 173 27.02 12.93 25.63
C VAL A 173 25.75 13.69 25.35
N ARG A 174 25.30 13.63 24.11
CA ARG A 174 24.01 14.19 23.69
C ARG A 174 23.19 13.14 23.01
N VAL A 175 21.91 13.17 23.27
CA VAL A 175 20.92 12.30 22.67
C VAL A 175 19.90 13.17 21.95
N SER A 176 19.61 12.81 20.71
CA SER A 176 18.64 13.52 19.89
C SER A 176 17.71 12.54 19.19
N TYR A 177 16.58 13.04 18.75
CA TYR A 177 15.63 12.25 18.00
C TYR A 177 15.44 12.90 16.64
N GLU A 178 15.80 12.17 15.60
CA GLU A 178 15.66 12.60 14.22
C GLU A 178 14.31 12.10 13.65
N PHE A 179 13.59 12.99 12.98
CA PHE A 179 12.33 12.67 12.33
C PHE A 179 12.50 12.78 10.81
N ALA A 180 12.57 11.65 10.13
CA ALA A 180 12.64 11.59 8.68
C ALA A 180 11.23 11.54 8.06
N PRO A 181 10.89 12.44 7.12
CA PRO A 181 9.59 12.41 6.46
C PRO A 181 9.44 11.16 5.62
N MET A 182 8.24 10.59 5.63
CA MET A 182 7.85 9.43 4.86
C MET A 182 6.46 9.68 4.28
N GLU A 183 6.36 9.75 2.96
CA GLU A 183 5.06 9.83 2.30
C GLU A 183 4.35 8.49 2.41
N ILE A 184 3.15 8.48 2.99
CA ILE A 184 2.31 7.28 3.18
C ILE A 184 1.13 7.23 2.22
N HIS A 185 0.76 8.38 1.67
CA HIS A 185 -0.25 8.55 0.63
C HIS A 185 0.02 9.88 -0.09
N GLU A 186 -0.48 10.06 -1.30
CA GLU A 186 -0.33 11.29 -2.07
C GLU A 186 -0.74 12.52 -1.24
N GLY A 187 0.22 13.40 -0.98
CA GLY A 187 0.02 14.59 -0.15
C GLY A 187 -0.12 14.35 1.36
N VAL A 188 0.09 13.13 1.87
CA VAL A 188 0.06 12.80 3.29
C VAL A 188 1.40 12.28 3.75
N THR A 189 2.05 13.03 4.63
CA THR A 189 3.37 12.72 5.17
C THR A 189 3.29 12.33 6.65
N ASP A 190 3.86 11.18 7.01
CA ASP A 190 4.20 10.81 8.37
C ASP A 190 5.71 10.98 8.59
N TYR A 191 6.17 10.79 9.82
CA TYR A 191 7.58 10.89 10.17
C TYR A 191 8.06 9.63 10.87
N ARG A 192 9.14 9.07 10.34
CA ARG A 192 9.83 7.96 10.98
C ARG A 192 10.86 8.52 11.97
N GLY A 193 10.71 8.16 13.23
CA GLY A 193 11.62 8.61 14.26
C GLY A 193 12.83 7.69 14.43
N ARG A 194 14.00 8.28 14.68
CA ARG A 194 15.23 7.55 14.96
C ARG A 194 15.97 8.21 16.11
N LEU A 195 16.38 7.42 17.10
CA LEU A 195 17.21 7.89 18.19
C LEU A 195 18.67 7.97 17.73
N MET A 196 19.27 9.15 17.93
CA MET A 196 20.63 9.46 17.59
C MET A 196 21.39 9.83 18.85
N TRP A 197 22.67 9.56 18.89
CA TRP A 197 23.53 9.94 19.99
C TRP A 197 24.86 10.49 19.50
N VAL A 198 25.48 11.36 20.33
CA VAL A 198 26.81 11.94 20.15
C VAL A 198 27.62 11.49 21.32
N PRO A 199 28.56 10.54 21.16
CA PRO A 199 29.34 10.01 22.29
C PRO A 199 30.36 11.00 22.84
N ASN A 200 30.96 11.84 21.98
CA ASN A 200 32.02 12.76 22.34
C ASN A 200 31.85 14.10 21.61
N PRO A 201 32.35 15.20 22.21
CA PRO A 201 32.33 16.49 21.54
C PRO A 201 33.02 16.47 20.18
N GLY A 202 32.38 17.10 19.20
CA GLY A 202 32.92 17.21 17.82
C GLY A 202 32.64 16.02 16.94
N GLN A 203 32.04 14.94 17.43
CA GLN A 203 31.57 13.83 16.61
C GLN A 203 30.19 14.11 16.06
N PRO A 204 29.88 13.65 14.82
CA PRO A 204 28.54 13.77 14.29
C PRO A 204 27.56 12.85 15.03
N PRO A 205 26.26 13.19 15.09
CA PRO A 205 25.23 12.29 15.61
C PRO A 205 25.23 10.96 14.88
N GLN A 206 25.18 9.87 15.62
CA GLN A 206 25.17 8.50 15.07
C GLN A 206 23.93 7.75 15.56
N PRO A 207 23.33 6.88 14.73
CA PRO A 207 22.27 5.99 15.16
C PRO A 207 22.79 5.01 16.23
N LEU A 208 21.91 4.61 17.15
CA LEU A 208 22.26 3.66 18.22
C LEU A 208 22.76 2.31 17.73
N ASP A 209 22.30 1.86 16.57
CA ASP A 209 22.72 0.62 15.93
C ASP A 209 24.19 0.65 15.48
N LYS A 210 24.85 1.80 15.54
CA LYS A 210 26.28 1.98 15.24
C LYS A 210 27.16 2.13 16.49
N ILE A 211 26.63 1.89 17.68
CA ILE A 211 27.44 1.84 18.89
C ILE A 211 28.38 0.62 18.78
N ALA A 212 29.67 0.88 18.76
CA ALA A 212 30.69 -0.15 18.52
C ALA A 212 31.05 -0.96 19.79
N SER A 213 30.78 -0.39 21.00
CA SER A 213 31.12 -1.02 22.28
C SER A 213 29.91 -1.73 22.87
N GLY A 214 30.03 -3.04 23.13
CA GLY A 214 28.99 -3.83 23.80
C GLY A 214 28.64 -3.26 25.19
N GLY A 215 29.63 -2.85 25.95
CA GLY A 215 29.43 -2.21 27.27
C GLY A 215 28.70 -0.87 27.19
N GLU A 216 29.00 -0.02 26.20
CA GLU A 216 28.27 1.25 26.01
C GLU A 216 26.82 0.99 25.61
N LEU A 217 26.58 0.04 24.71
CA LEU A 217 25.22 -0.33 24.30
C LEU A 217 24.42 -0.88 25.48
N SER A 218 25.01 -1.78 26.28
CA SER A 218 24.37 -2.35 27.46
C SER A 218 24.01 -1.29 28.49
N ARG A 219 24.89 -0.32 28.75
CA ARG A 219 24.61 0.82 29.66
C ARG A 219 23.56 1.77 29.07
N PHE A 220 23.57 2.01 27.76
CA PHE A 220 22.54 2.80 27.11
C PHE A 220 21.16 2.16 27.24
N LEU A 221 21.09 0.82 27.04
CA LEU A 221 19.86 0.05 27.24
C LEU A 221 19.44 0.07 28.72
N LEU A 222 20.39 0.02 29.65
CA LEU A 222 20.11 0.15 31.08
C LEU A 222 19.45 1.50 31.36
N ALA A 223 19.96 2.61 30.83
CA ALA A 223 19.35 3.93 30.95
C ALA A 223 17.92 3.96 30.43
N LEU A 224 17.67 3.40 29.22
CA LEU A 224 16.35 3.33 28.64
C LEU A 224 15.36 2.54 29.49
N VAL A 225 15.81 1.39 30.02
CA VAL A 225 14.95 0.51 30.85
C VAL A 225 14.65 1.20 32.19
N SER A 226 15.61 1.94 32.74
CA SER A 226 15.42 2.72 34.00
C SER A 226 14.31 3.75 33.87
N LEU A 227 14.17 4.38 32.71
CA LEU A 227 13.12 5.36 32.41
C LEU A 227 11.75 4.74 32.18
N ARG A 228 11.68 3.44 31.97
CA ARG A 228 10.39 2.73 31.76
C ARG A 228 9.63 2.68 33.09
N ARG A 229 8.71 3.57 33.29
CA ARG A 229 7.76 3.54 34.41
C ARG A 229 6.68 2.51 34.08
N GLY A 230 6.82 1.31 34.63
CA GLY A 230 5.76 0.30 34.56
C GLY A 230 4.50 0.80 35.26
N LYS A 231 3.36 0.89 34.61
CA LYS A 231 2.08 0.93 35.31
C LYS A 231 1.93 -0.42 36.01
N GLY A 232 1.80 -0.40 37.36
CA GLY A 232 1.75 -1.62 38.17
C GLY A 232 0.73 -2.63 37.65
N GLY A 233 1.16 -3.87 37.48
CA GLY A 233 0.34 -4.99 37.02
C GLY A 233 0.86 -5.72 35.77
N ASP A 234 1.73 -5.14 34.98
CA ASP A 234 2.30 -5.79 33.81
C ASP A 234 3.42 -6.76 34.26
N HIS A 235 3.38 -7.98 33.77
CA HIS A 235 4.50 -8.92 33.87
C HIS A 235 5.70 -8.33 33.12
N LEU A 236 6.64 -7.77 33.85
CA LEU A 236 7.89 -7.25 33.30
C LEU A 236 8.76 -8.43 32.83
N PRO A 237 9.34 -8.36 31.63
CA PRO A 237 10.21 -9.41 31.12
C PRO A 237 11.47 -9.53 32.01
N THR A 238 12.04 -10.74 32.09
CA THR A 238 13.37 -10.95 32.65
C THR A 238 14.40 -10.22 31.78
N LEU A 239 15.24 -9.42 32.43
CA LEU A 239 16.34 -8.73 31.75
C LEU A 239 17.63 -9.54 31.88
N ILE A 240 18.37 -9.64 30.79
CA ILE A 240 19.68 -10.28 30.75
C ILE A 240 20.68 -9.21 30.30
N PHE A 241 21.64 -8.89 31.18
CA PHE A 241 22.73 -7.99 30.88
C PHE A 241 24.05 -8.74 30.82
N ASP A 242 24.75 -8.59 29.70
CA ASP A 242 26.09 -9.08 29.47
C ASP A 242 27.01 -7.89 29.25
N GLU A 243 28.22 -7.93 29.81
CA GLU A 243 29.26 -6.88 29.66
C GLU A 243 28.84 -5.45 30.03
N VAL A 244 27.81 -5.25 30.87
CA VAL A 244 27.38 -3.89 31.28
C VAL A 244 28.49 -3.10 32.01
N ASP A 245 29.45 -3.81 32.57
CA ASP A 245 30.63 -3.35 33.32
C ASP A 245 31.87 -3.21 32.42
N ALA A 246 31.79 -3.50 31.11
CA ALA A 246 32.95 -3.38 30.23
C ALA A 246 33.41 -1.88 30.10
N GLY A 247 34.69 -1.67 30.29
CA GLY A 247 35.32 -0.36 30.12
C GLY A 247 35.03 0.66 31.22
N ILE A 248 34.47 0.23 32.35
CA ILE A 248 34.23 1.10 33.50
C ILE A 248 34.92 0.55 34.76
N GLY A 249 35.13 1.43 35.76
CA GLY A 249 35.72 1.07 37.03
C GLY A 249 35.44 2.14 38.10
N GLY A 250 35.96 1.91 39.31
CA GLY A 250 35.88 2.88 40.39
C GLY A 250 34.46 3.29 40.75
N LEU A 251 34.22 4.61 40.82
CA LEU A 251 32.94 5.17 41.24
C LEU A 251 31.81 4.86 40.30
N THR A 252 32.05 4.84 38.97
CA THR A 252 31.05 4.56 37.98
C THR A 252 30.46 3.14 38.13
N LEU A 253 31.31 2.17 38.50
CA LEU A 253 30.85 0.79 38.71
C LEU A 253 29.86 0.72 39.88
N ASN A 254 30.07 1.52 40.95
CA ASN A 254 29.13 1.56 42.06
C ASN A 254 27.78 2.20 41.66
N SER A 255 27.78 3.20 40.81
CA SER A 255 26.55 3.82 40.29
C SER A 255 25.76 2.82 39.43
N VAL A 256 26.44 2.11 38.54
CA VAL A 256 25.83 1.04 37.73
C VAL A 256 25.25 -0.05 38.62
N ALA A 257 25.99 -0.49 39.66
CA ALA A 257 25.54 -1.50 40.61
C ALA A 257 24.28 -1.05 41.38
N ALA A 258 24.24 0.20 41.82
CA ALA A 258 23.08 0.78 42.49
C ALA A 258 21.85 0.81 41.56
N LYS A 259 22.04 1.20 40.32
CA LYS A 259 20.96 1.28 39.32
C LYS A 259 20.40 -0.10 38.98
N LEU A 260 21.27 -1.10 38.79
CA LEU A 260 20.86 -2.48 38.58
C LEU A 260 20.08 -3.02 39.77
N ARG A 261 20.50 -2.69 41.01
CA ARG A 261 19.78 -3.09 42.23
C ARG A 261 18.38 -2.51 42.26
N GLU A 262 18.25 -1.20 42.01
CA GLU A 262 16.93 -0.53 41.89
C GLU A 262 15.97 -1.22 40.91
N LEU A 263 16.49 -1.62 39.75
CA LEU A 263 15.71 -2.34 38.75
C LEU A 263 15.36 -3.77 39.20
N ALA A 264 16.30 -4.45 39.87
CA ALA A 264 16.10 -5.82 40.35
C ALA A 264 14.97 -5.92 41.40
N ASP A 265 14.69 -4.83 42.13
CA ASP A 265 13.56 -4.75 43.07
C ASP A 265 12.19 -4.77 42.34
N ARG A 266 12.16 -4.48 41.03
CA ARG A 266 10.94 -4.37 40.24
C ARG A 266 10.74 -5.55 39.26
N GLN A 267 11.83 -6.18 38.81
CA GLN A 267 11.78 -7.23 37.80
C GLN A 267 12.98 -8.18 37.92
N GLN A 268 12.80 -9.39 37.44
CA GLN A 268 13.88 -10.37 37.42
C GLN A 268 15.01 -9.93 36.49
N MET A 269 16.24 -10.06 36.99
CA MET A 269 17.45 -9.73 36.23
C MET A 269 18.46 -10.86 36.31
N LEU A 270 19.12 -11.12 35.19
CA LEU A 270 20.30 -11.97 35.07
C LEU A 270 21.46 -11.10 34.60
N LEU A 271 22.56 -11.10 35.38
CA LEU A 271 23.74 -10.30 35.10
C LEU A 271 24.96 -11.20 34.96
N ILE A 272 25.70 -11.03 33.88
CA ILE A 272 27.01 -11.66 33.69
C ILE A 272 28.09 -10.61 33.97
N THR A 273 28.93 -10.87 34.96
CA THR A 273 29.93 -9.91 35.40
C THR A 273 31.17 -10.60 35.97
N HIS A 274 32.30 -9.92 35.90
CA HIS A 274 33.54 -10.32 36.56
C HIS A 274 33.89 -9.39 37.75
N TRP A 275 33.04 -8.40 38.05
CA TRP A 275 33.29 -7.44 39.11
C TRP A 275 32.58 -7.81 40.43
N PRO A 276 33.31 -7.90 41.56
CA PRO A 276 32.72 -8.26 42.86
C PRO A 276 31.67 -7.23 43.32
N GLN A 277 31.80 -5.95 42.95
CA GLN A 277 30.85 -4.90 43.30
C GLN A 277 29.46 -5.13 42.74
N LEU A 278 29.38 -5.69 41.53
CA LEU A 278 28.10 -6.06 40.90
C LEU A 278 27.58 -7.37 41.46
N ALA A 279 28.42 -8.41 41.52
CA ALA A 279 28.05 -9.73 42.02
C ALA A 279 27.60 -9.68 43.49
N GLY A 280 28.21 -8.77 44.30
CA GLY A 280 27.84 -8.56 45.71
C GLY A 280 26.43 -7.93 45.91
N LYS A 281 25.81 -7.36 44.89
CA LYS A 281 24.43 -6.84 44.95
C LYS A 281 23.35 -7.84 44.56
N ALA A 282 23.74 -9.00 44.03
CA ALA A 282 22.79 -10.03 43.59
C ALA A 282 22.14 -10.77 44.76
N ASP A 283 20.88 -11.15 44.65
CA ASP A 283 20.19 -12.03 45.61
C ASP A 283 20.66 -13.49 45.52
N ARG A 284 21.10 -13.89 44.33
CA ARG A 284 21.64 -15.24 44.06
C ARG A 284 22.91 -15.09 43.22
N HIS A 285 23.93 -15.83 43.60
CA HIS A 285 25.21 -15.84 42.88
C HIS A 285 25.45 -17.25 42.31
N PHE A 286 25.78 -17.34 41.03
CA PHE A 286 26.16 -18.55 40.33
C PHE A 286 27.62 -18.43 39.88
N SER A 287 28.44 -19.41 40.19
CA SER A 287 29.81 -19.46 39.70
C SER A 287 29.86 -20.34 38.45
N ILE A 288 30.61 -19.88 37.45
CA ILE A 288 30.83 -20.62 36.20
C ILE A 288 32.29 -21.03 36.13
N VAL A 289 32.55 -22.32 36.16
CA VAL A 289 33.89 -22.90 36.15
C VAL A 289 34.05 -23.78 34.93
N LYS A 290 35.20 -23.62 34.24
CA LYS A 290 35.60 -24.53 33.18
C LYS A 290 36.54 -25.58 33.74
N GLU A 291 36.20 -26.85 33.55
CA GLU A 291 36.94 -28.00 34.00
C GLU A 291 37.37 -28.83 32.77
N VAL A 292 38.61 -29.29 32.76
CA VAL A 292 39.14 -30.18 31.72
C VAL A 292 39.17 -31.59 32.30
N LEU A 293 38.35 -32.48 31.76
CA LEU A 293 38.31 -33.91 32.12
C LEU A 293 38.53 -34.74 30.87
N ASN A 294 39.54 -35.62 30.89
CA ASN A 294 39.84 -36.52 29.76
C ASN A 294 40.04 -35.80 28.42
N GLU A 295 40.75 -34.67 28.38
CA GLU A 295 40.98 -33.82 27.24
C GLU A 295 39.74 -33.09 26.66
N GLU A 296 38.59 -33.21 27.33
CA GLU A 296 37.35 -32.48 27.02
C GLU A 296 37.13 -31.34 28.02
N THR A 297 36.60 -30.20 27.53
CA THR A 297 36.31 -29.04 28.39
C THR A 297 34.83 -28.99 28.70
N PHE A 298 34.52 -29.03 29.98
CA PHE A 298 33.18 -28.91 30.52
C PHE A 298 32.98 -27.57 31.22
N THR A 299 31.79 -26.99 31.08
CA THR A 299 31.40 -25.78 31.82
C THR A 299 30.39 -26.19 32.90
N ARG A 300 30.75 -25.97 34.17
CA ARG A 300 29.88 -26.19 35.33
C ARG A 300 29.34 -24.84 35.82
N CYS A 301 28.05 -24.82 36.18
CA CYS A 301 27.37 -23.66 36.75
C CYS A 301 26.76 -24.09 38.11
N ASP A 302 27.32 -23.55 39.19
CA ASP A 302 26.91 -23.88 40.55
C ASP A 302 26.31 -22.66 41.21
N ARG A 303 25.18 -22.84 41.91
CA ARG A 303 24.66 -21.81 42.81
C ARG A 303 25.45 -21.84 44.12
N LEU A 304 26.02 -20.67 44.47
CA LEU A 304 26.84 -20.53 45.65
C LEU A 304 25.96 -20.38 46.89
N ASP A 305 26.38 -21.05 48.01
CA ASP A 305 25.90 -20.76 49.34
C ASP A 305 26.53 -19.46 49.89
N PRO A 306 26.13 -18.96 51.09
CA PRO A 306 26.67 -17.72 51.65
C PRO A 306 28.18 -17.73 51.87
N ASP A 307 28.75 -18.88 52.30
CA ASP A 307 30.19 -18.96 52.57
C ASP A 307 30.98 -19.07 51.26
N GLU A 308 30.51 -19.90 50.33
CA GLU A 308 31.06 -20.02 48.97
C GLU A 308 31.01 -18.67 48.25
N ARG A 309 29.91 -17.91 48.38
CA ARG A 309 29.74 -16.58 47.79
C ARG A 309 30.76 -15.60 48.36
N ARG A 310 31.04 -15.65 49.68
CA ARG A 310 32.05 -14.81 50.29
C ARG A 310 33.45 -15.10 49.74
N GLN A 311 33.76 -16.41 49.59
CA GLN A 311 35.02 -16.86 49.00
C GLN A 311 35.19 -16.38 47.55
N GLU A 312 34.12 -16.57 46.77
CA GLU A 312 34.13 -16.17 45.35
C GLU A 312 34.29 -14.63 45.21
N LEU A 313 33.56 -13.82 45.98
CA LEU A 313 33.72 -12.36 45.97
C LEU A 313 35.13 -11.97 46.42
N SER A 314 35.74 -12.66 47.37
CA SER A 314 37.15 -12.44 47.72
C SER A 314 38.08 -12.80 46.59
N ARG A 315 37.88 -13.93 45.91
CA ARG A 315 38.63 -14.33 44.68
C ARG A 315 38.51 -13.29 43.59
N MET A 316 37.30 -12.83 43.28
CA MET A 316 37.02 -11.76 42.29
C MET A 316 37.71 -10.45 42.66
N GLY A 317 37.84 -10.15 43.94
CA GLY A 317 38.52 -8.98 44.48
C GLY A 317 40.04 -9.08 44.56
N GLY A 318 40.64 -10.12 43.96
CA GLY A 318 42.10 -10.33 43.95
C GLY A 318 42.63 -11.23 45.07
N GLY A 319 41.77 -11.76 45.91
CA GLY A 319 42.13 -12.68 47.01
C GLY A 319 42.91 -12.04 48.16
N GLY A 320 43.34 -12.91 49.11
CA GLY A 320 44.09 -12.47 50.29
C GLY A 320 43.33 -11.54 51.23
N LYS A 321 44.01 -10.94 52.16
CA LYS A 321 43.38 -10.04 53.14
C LYS A 321 42.59 -8.86 52.56
N GLN A 322 43.03 -8.34 51.43
CA GLN A 322 42.32 -7.22 50.78
C GLN A 322 41.03 -7.70 50.08
N GLY A 323 41.07 -8.84 49.42
CA GLY A 323 39.88 -9.43 48.80
C GLY A 323 38.86 -9.87 49.87
N GLU A 324 39.30 -10.41 51.00
CA GLU A 324 38.40 -10.75 52.10
C GLU A 324 37.74 -9.49 52.70
N ALA A 325 38.48 -8.43 52.93
CA ALA A 325 37.94 -7.17 53.42
C ALA A 325 36.95 -6.55 52.47
N LEU A 326 37.20 -6.67 51.17
CA LEU A 326 36.28 -6.20 50.12
C LEU A 326 35.00 -7.06 50.13
N ALA A 327 35.11 -8.38 50.16
CA ALA A 327 33.94 -9.27 50.18
C ALA A 327 33.07 -8.97 51.41
N ASP A 328 33.65 -8.82 52.61
CA ASP A 328 32.93 -8.48 53.81
C ASP A 328 32.21 -7.11 53.72
N SER A 329 32.82 -6.15 53.06
CA SER A 329 32.21 -4.82 52.82
C SER A 329 31.03 -4.87 51.83
N LEU A 330 31.02 -5.85 50.91
CA LEU A 330 29.98 -5.98 49.88
C LEU A 330 28.78 -6.83 50.41
N ILE A 331 29.00 -7.76 51.30
CA ILE A 331 27.95 -8.60 51.89
C ILE A 331 27.19 -7.90 53.00
N ASN A 332 27.85 -7.06 53.77
CA ASN A 332 27.29 -6.36 54.95
C ASN A 332 26.57 -5.03 54.60
N ARG A 333 26.39 -4.73 53.33
CA ARG A 333 25.61 -3.61 52.83
C ARG A 333 24.29 -4.04 52.20
#